data_a6fdc2a121aa3ddc72cc564cd59d2e6e
#
_entry.id   a6fdc2a121aa3ddc72cc564cd59d2e6e
#
_cell.length_a   1.000
_cell.length_b   1.000
_cell.length_c   1.000
_cell.angle_alpha   90.00
_cell.angle_beta   90.00
_cell.angle_gamma   90.00
#
_symmetry.space_group_name_H-M   'P 1'
#
loop_
_entity.id
_entity.type
_entity.pdbx_description
1 polymer ?
#
loop_
_entity_poly.entity_id
_entity_poly.type
_entity_poly.pdbx_seq_one_letter_code
_entity_poly.pdbx_strand_id
1 'polypeptide(L)'
;MNELLNKEPVKRVQKKLLEFDESYKVMVLDSSARTALEAAESLNTDVGSIVKSLLFKSENNFILCLVSGDKRCSLNKLKKIKQIKNISMANP
;
A
#
# COMPACT_ATOMS: atom_id res chain seq x y z
N MET A 1 23.00 -6.51 6.90
CA MET A 1 22.79 -5.56 5.84
C MET A 1 21.82 -6.10 4.83
N ASN A 2 20.90 -5.33 4.45
CA ASN A 2 19.82 -5.80 3.64
C ASN A 2 20.00 -5.50 2.16
N GLU A 3 20.14 -6.56 1.39
CA GLU A 3 20.22 -6.47 -0.05
C GLU A 3 18.92 -5.94 -0.67
N LEU A 4 17.80 -6.05 0.06
CA LEU A 4 16.51 -5.56 -0.40
C LEU A 4 16.54 -4.07 -0.70
N LEU A 5 17.30 -3.28 0.06
CA LEU A 5 17.43 -1.84 -0.17
C LEU A 5 18.14 -1.49 -1.48
N ASN A 6 18.82 -2.46 -2.08
CA ASN A 6 19.52 -2.26 -3.35
C ASN A 6 18.69 -2.64 -4.58
N LYS A 7 17.49 -3.16 -4.38
CA LYS A 7 16.60 -3.53 -5.49
C LYS A 7 15.99 -2.28 -6.13
N GLU A 8 15.88 -2.28 -7.45
CA GLU A 8 15.40 -1.12 -8.21
C GLU A 8 14.02 -0.61 -7.76
N PRO A 9 13.02 -1.46 -7.54
CA PRO A 9 11.72 -0.95 -7.06
C PRO A 9 11.83 -0.23 -5.73
N VAL A 10 12.66 -0.73 -4.82
CA VAL A 10 12.87 -0.13 -3.50
C VAL A 10 13.58 1.21 -3.63
N LYS A 11 14.60 1.28 -4.47
CA LYS A 11 15.33 2.53 -4.72
C LYS A 11 14.42 3.61 -5.30
N ARG A 12 13.51 3.23 -6.19
CA ARG A 12 12.55 4.19 -6.76
C ARG A 12 11.65 4.78 -5.69
N VAL A 13 11.14 3.95 -4.79
CA VAL A 13 10.29 4.41 -3.69
C VAL A 13 11.07 5.32 -2.76
N GLN A 14 12.30 4.92 -2.40
CA GLN A 14 13.13 5.72 -1.50
C GLN A 14 13.44 7.09 -2.12
N LYS A 15 13.73 7.13 -3.40
CA LYS A 15 13.99 8.39 -4.11
C LYS A 15 12.78 9.32 -4.09
N LYS A 16 11.59 8.77 -4.33
CA LYS A 16 10.35 9.55 -4.30
C LYS A 16 10.04 10.08 -2.91
N LEU A 17 10.24 9.26 -1.90
CA LEU A 17 10.03 9.69 -0.51
C LEU A 17 10.94 10.84 -0.13
N LEU A 18 12.20 10.79 -0.51
CA LEU A 18 13.16 11.85 -0.22
C LEU A 18 12.81 13.17 -0.91
N GLU A 19 12.14 13.12 -2.04
CA GLU A 19 11.65 14.34 -2.72
C GLU A 19 10.60 15.07 -1.89
N PHE A 20 9.86 14.35 -1.07
CA PHE A 20 8.84 14.95 -0.19
C PHE A 20 9.42 15.41 1.14
N ASP A 21 10.25 14.58 1.75
CA ASP A 21 10.81 14.88 3.08
C ASP A 21 12.05 14.01 3.30
N GLU A 22 13.13 14.66 3.72
CA GLU A 22 14.41 13.98 3.97
C GLU A 22 14.33 12.93 5.08
N SER A 23 13.37 13.06 5.98
CA SER A 23 13.21 12.13 7.10
C SER A 23 12.54 10.82 6.69
N TYR A 24 11.94 10.74 5.51
CA TYR A 24 11.27 9.53 5.06
C TYR A 24 12.28 8.49 4.60
N LYS A 25 12.18 7.30 5.16
CA LYS A 25 13.09 6.20 4.85
C LYS A 25 12.35 4.90 4.68
N VAL A 26 12.75 4.14 3.67
CA VAL A 26 12.30 2.76 3.53
C VAL A 26 12.99 1.93 4.60
N MET A 27 12.22 1.12 5.31
CA MET A 27 12.73 0.21 6.33
C MET A 27 12.53 -1.22 5.88
N VAL A 28 13.52 -2.06 6.15
CA VAL A 28 13.38 -3.50 5.95
C VAL A 28 13.07 -4.11 7.31
N LEU A 29 11.98 -4.87 7.37
CA LEU A 29 11.56 -5.50 8.60
C LEU A 29 12.33 -6.80 8.84
N ASP A 30 12.57 -7.11 10.12
CA ASP A 30 13.33 -8.29 10.52
C ASP A 30 12.55 -9.60 10.29
N SER A 31 11.24 -9.51 10.20
CA SER A 31 10.38 -10.66 10.01
C SER A 31 9.46 -10.45 8.81
N SER A 32 8.77 -11.52 8.40
CA SER A 32 7.80 -11.45 7.30
C SER A 32 6.71 -10.42 7.61
N ALA A 33 6.32 -9.66 6.60
CA ALA A 33 5.26 -8.67 6.73
C ALA A 33 4.32 -8.75 5.51
N ARG A 34 3.86 -9.95 5.19
CA ARG A 34 2.97 -10.19 4.05
C ARG A 34 1.56 -9.68 4.29
N THR A 35 1.14 -9.63 5.55
CA THR A 35 -0.17 -9.14 5.92
C THR A 35 -0.03 -7.87 6.74
N ALA A 36 -1.11 -7.10 6.83
CA ALA A 36 -1.12 -5.90 7.67
C ALA A 36 -0.86 -6.24 9.13
N LEU A 37 -1.40 -7.36 9.62
CA LEU A 37 -1.18 -7.80 10.99
C LEU A 37 0.29 -8.13 11.25
N GLU A 38 0.94 -8.87 10.35
CA GLU A 38 2.37 -9.19 10.47
C GLU A 38 3.22 -7.93 10.47
N ALA A 39 2.90 -6.97 9.61
CA ALA A 39 3.62 -5.70 9.56
C ALA A 39 3.47 -4.93 10.86
N ALA A 40 2.26 -4.88 11.40
CA ALA A 40 1.99 -4.18 12.65
C ALA A 40 2.76 -4.81 13.81
N GLU A 41 2.79 -6.14 13.88
CA GLU A 41 3.54 -6.86 14.91
C GLU A 41 5.04 -6.58 14.80
N SER A 42 5.57 -6.61 13.58
CA SER A 42 6.98 -6.35 13.33
C SER A 42 7.40 -4.93 13.71
N LEU A 43 6.51 -3.97 13.52
CA LEU A 43 6.74 -2.56 13.85
C LEU A 43 6.29 -2.19 15.26
N ASN A 44 5.72 -3.12 15.99
CA ASN A 44 5.18 -2.90 17.33
C ASN A 44 4.17 -1.75 17.36
N THR A 45 3.21 -1.80 16.44
CA THR A 45 2.17 -0.79 16.31
C THR A 45 0.81 -1.45 16.10
N ASP A 46 -0.25 -0.66 16.08
CA ASP A 46 -1.60 -1.16 15.83
C ASP A 46 -1.79 -1.48 14.35
N VAL A 47 -2.56 -2.53 14.07
CA VAL A 47 -2.84 -2.92 12.70
C VAL A 47 -3.56 -1.82 11.91
N GLY A 48 -4.35 -0.98 12.59
CA GLY A 48 -5.01 0.16 11.97
C GLY A 48 -4.05 1.24 11.47
N SER A 49 -2.81 1.24 11.98
CA SER A 49 -1.77 2.18 11.54
C SER A 49 -1.10 1.76 10.23
N ILE A 50 -1.33 0.53 9.79
CA ILE A 50 -0.78 0.03 8.54
C ILE A 50 -1.70 0.44 7.40
N VAL A 51 -1.12 0.96 6.31
CA VAL A 51 -1.90 1.35 5.13
C VAL A 51 -1.72 0.32 4.04
N LYS A 52 -2.84 -0.17 3.52
CA LYS A 52 -2.87 -1.06 2.36
C LYS A 52 -3.16 -0.24 1.12
N SER A 53 -2.37 -0.42 0.08
CA SER A 53 -2.57 0.22 -1.21
C SER A 53 -3.23 -0.79 -2.14
N LEU A 54 -4.46 -0.53 -2.53
CA LEU A 54 -5.25 -1.41 -3.40
C LEU A 54 -5.50 -0.71 -4.73
N LEU A 55 -5.05 -1.32 -5.81
CA LEU A 55 -5.25 -0.77 -7.14
C LEU A 55 -6.38 -1.50 -7.83
N PHE A 56 -7.41 -0.76 -8.21
CA PHE A 56 -8.57 -1.29 -8.92
C PHE A 56 -8.60 -0.78 -10.35
N LYS A 57 -9.31 -1.52 -11.19
CA LYS A 57 -9.53 -1.15 -12.57
C LYS A 57 -11.03 -1.05 -12.83
N SER A 58 -11.45 0.01 -13.49
CA SER A 58 -12.82 0.19 -13.99
C SER A 58 -12.72 0.67 -15.42
N GLU A 59 -13.12 -0.18 -16.35
CA GLU A 59 -13.01 0.08 -17.79
C GLU A 59 -11.55 0.39 -18.14
N ASN A 60 -11.25 1.62 -18.58
CA ASN A 60 -9.89 2.02 -18.93
C ASN A 60 -9.20 2.85 -17.85
N ASN A 61 -9.82 3.00 -16.69
CA ASN A 61 -9.31 3.82 -15.61
C ASN A 61 -8.81 2.97 -14.45
N PHE A 62 -7.84 3.52 -13.71
CA PHE A 62 -7.34 2.89 -12.49
C PHE A 62 -7.67 3.75 -11.29
N ILE A 63 -7.95 3.11 -10.17
CA ILE A 63 -8.28 3.77 -8.92
C ILE A 63 -7.39 3.20 -7.83
N LEU A 64 -6.62 4.06 -7.17
CA LEU A 64 -5.80 3.66 -6.05
C LEU A 64 -6.56 3.97 -4.76
N CYS A 65 -6.75 2.95 -3.92
CA CYS A 65 -7.39 3.10 -2.62
C CYS A 65 -6.39 2.82 -1.52
N LEU A 66 -6.27 3.75 -0.60
CA LEU A 66 -5.46 3.57 0.60
C LEU A 66 -6.41 3.19 1.74
N VAL A 67 -6.21 2.01 2.29
CA VAL A 67 -7.13 1.42 3.28
C VAL A 67 -6.37 1.06 4.54
N SER A 68 -6.92 1.45 5.70
CA SER A 68 -6.35 1.06 6.99
C SER A 68 -6.26 -0.46 7.11
N GLY A 69 -5.21 -0.95 7.76
CA GLY A 69 -4.95 -2.39 7.88
C GLY A 69 -6.03 -3.19 8.58
N ASP A 70 -6.85 -2.55 9.40
CA ASP A 70 -7.97 -3.19 10.12
C ASP A 70 -9.32 -3.02 9.42
N LYS A 71 -9.34 -2.48 8.21
CA LYS A 71 -10.56 -2.22 7.44
C LYS A 71 -10.52 -2.95 6.11
N ARG A 72 -11.69 -3.00 5.47
CA ARG A 72 -11.83 -3.53 4.11
C ARG A 72 -12.35 -2.43 3.20
N CYS A 73 -11.88 -2.44 1.96
CA CYS A 73 -12.39 -1.53 0.95
C CYS A 73 -13.79 -2.00 0.52
N SER A 74 -14.79 -1.15 0.68
CA SER A 74 -16.13 -1.45 0.20
C SER A 74 -16.24 -1.09 -1.27
N LEU A 75 -16.30 -2.09 -2.14
CA LEU A 75 -16.44 -1.87 -3.58
C LEU A 75 -17.76 -1.19 -3.93
N ASN A 76 -18.83 -1.49 -3.17
CA ASN A 76 -20.12 -0.86 -3.40
C ASN A 76 -20.09 0.63 -3.11
N LYS A 77 -19.44 1.03 -2.01
CA LYS A 77 -19.27 2.44 -1.69
C LYS A 77 -18.38 3.15 -2.71
N LEU A 78 -17.32 2.49 -3.14
CA LEU A 78 -16.41 3.04 -4.14
C LEU A 78 -17.11 3.28 -5.46
N LYS A 79 -17.95 2.33 -5.90
CA LYS A 79 -18.75 2.48 -7.11
C LYS A 79 -19.66 3.71 -7.04
N LYS A 80 -20.30 3.92 -5.88
CA LYS A 80 -21.17 5.08 -5.68
C LYS A 80 -20.40 6.40 -5.74
N ILE A 81 -19.28 6.47 -5.03
CA ILE A 81 -18.47 7.68 -4.98
C ILE A 81 -17.94 8.07 -6.36
N LYS A 82 -17.50 7.07 -7.12
CA LYS A 82 -16.92 7.28 -8.45
C LYS A 82 -17.95 7.24 -9.58
N GLN A 83 -19.19 6.90 -9.28
CA GLN A 83 -20.27 6.78 -10.27
C GLN A 83 -19.90 5.81 -11.39
N ILE A 84 -19.39 4.64 -11.01
CA ILE A 84 -18.98 3.58 -11.93
C ILE A 84 -19.78 2.32 -11.64
N LYS A 85 -19.94 1.47 -12.68
CA LYS A 85 -20.70 0.24 -12.56
C LYS A 85 -19.83 -0.99 -12.31
N ASN A 86 -18.67 -1.04 -12.95
CA ASN A 86 -17.78 -2.20 -12.89
C ASN A 86 -16.45 -1.82 -12.26
N ILE A 87 -15.99 -2.67 -11.35
CA ILE A 87 -14.72 -2.49 -10.69
C ILE A 87 -14.14 -3.86 -10.34
N SER A 88 -12.85 -4.03 -10.55
CA SER A 88 -12.14 -5.27 -10.21
C SER A 88 -10.71 -4.93 -9.82
N MET A 89 -10.04 -5.89 -9.19
CA MET A 89 -8.61 -5.73 -8.89
C MET A 89 -7.84 -5.59 -10.19
N ALA A 90 -6.91 -4.65 -10.23
CA ALA A 90 -6.03 -4.51 -11.38
C ALA A 90 -5.02 -5.65 -11.41
N ASN A 91 -4.67 -6.10 -12.60
CA ASN A 91 -3.59 -7.07 -12.77
C ASN A 91 -2.24 -6.37 -12.63
N PRO A 92 -1.26 -7.07 -12.04
CA PRO A 92 0.10 -6.50 -11.94
C PRO A 92 0.75 -6.23 -13.28
#